data_5bd65f8500dd40ad8b9669bf7fa9db85
#
_entry.id   5bd65f8500dd40ad8b9669bf7fa9db85
#
_cell.length_a   1.000
_cell.length_b   1.000
_cell.length_c   1.000
_cell.angle_alpha   90.00
_cell.angle_beta   90.00
_cell.angle_gamma   90.00
#
_symmetry.space_group_name_H-M   'P 1'
#
loop_
_entity.id
_entity.type
_entity.pdbx_description
1 polymer ?
#
loop_
_entity_poly.entity_id
_entity_poly.type
_entity_poly.pdbx_seq_one_letter_code
_entity_poly.pdbx_strand_id
1 'polypeptide(L)'
;VGLQVGNDALRTLTLDISDYANQDGSVRYRLVALMKENDGQLNGTQTSRNYLAPSLSIDISEQTRLTLLASFLEDSGVPTNPFFPAAGTLIDSNFGHIDPSTNLGQPDYDKYERRQVSLGYLFEHDLNDVWALSQTFNYGDNDLYLRSSYAFSNDDPSKDTLTQGIVFRDGSTESLSLDNKAVAKWDSARVENTLLMGLELQRHQTQGVELDNYSFGTINPFNPNYGNFTPIDESSAADRTITKEQASLYAQYQIKLDQQWIGLIGGRMDWVDTENESQKNMQRKSRSDAEFSFNAGLMYLASNGVSPYLSYSQSFDVLSTIDSAKGELYKPLKGEQTEVGVKYQPEFYDGYINLAWFDITQQNALVTNPTTFVATQTGEMTAQGIEVESVGYVTDSLKLTASYTFTDAKTDETGGKGTQQAGLIPKHQASAWLDYDAAQLGLQGWTFGSGVRYIGESKDNPRSSDRTVPSVTLVDLMAGYEITENWQVQLNINNLFDREFVSGCDYWCYYGQSRSAVLSANYRW
;
A
#
# COMPACT_ATOMS: atom_id res chain seq x y z
N VAL A 1 26.30 -2.64 1.89
CA VAL A 1 26.15 -1.21 2.25
C VAL A 1 25.70 -0.45 1.03
N GLY A 2 24.70 0.44 1.19
CA GLY A 2 24.20 1.28 0.11
C GLY A 2 24.20 2.75 0.51
N LEU A 3 24.53 3.62 -0.43
CA LEU A 3 24.44 5.06 -0.33
C LEU A 3 23.56 5.58 -1.46
N GLN A 4 22.64 6.53 -1.16
CA GLN A 4 21.85 7.18 -2.18
C GLN A 4 21.85 8.70 -1.96
N VAL A 5 21.92 9.43 -3.06
CA VAL A 5 21.75 10.86 -3.09
C VAL A 5 20.82 11.23 -4.25
N GLY A 6 20.01 12.26 -4.09
CA GLY A 6 19.06 12.67 -5.11
C GLY A 6 18.66 14.13 -4.99
N ASN A 7 17.74 14.55 -5.87
CA ASN A 7 17.04 15.83 -5.71
C ASN A 7 16.23 15.83 -4.40
N ASP A 8 15.66 16.98 -4.03
CA ASP A 8 14.95 17.18 -2.76
C ASP A 8 15.82 16.80 -1.55
N ALA A 9 17.12 17.14 -1.62
CA ALA A 9 18.13 16.87 -0.59
C ALA A 9 18.17 15.40 -0.12
N LEU A 10 17.71 14.45 -0.93
CA LEU A 10 17.67 13.02 -0.59
C LEU A 10 19.07 12.50 -0.23
N ARG A 11 19.17 11.91 0.95
CA ARG A 11 20.34 11.19 1.44
C ARG A 11 19.87 9.90 2.13
N THR A 12 20.41 8.79 1.72
CA THR A 12 20.08 7.49 2.33
C THR A 12 21.36 6.68 2.57
N LEU A 13 21.47 6.10 3.76
CA LEU A 13 22.45 5.09 4.10
C LEU A 13 21.73 3.80 4.43
N THR A 14 22.12 2.69 3.82
CA THR A 14 21.60 1.36 4.13
C THR A 14 22.72 0.42 4.51
N LEU A 15 22.43 -0.45 5.47
CA LEU A 15 23.31 -1.52 5.91
C LEU A 15 22.51 -2.83 5.97
N ASP A 16 23.07 -3.91 5.43
CA ASP A 16 22.55 -5.26 5.55
C ASP A 16 23.72 -6.20 5.76
N ILE A 17 23.81 -6.78 6.96
CA ILE A 17 24.88 -7.70 7.37
C ILE A 17 24.23 -8.99 7.85
N SER A 18 24.69 -10.11 7.34
CA SER A 18 24.26 -11.43 7.79
C SER A 18 25.43 -12.41 7.78
N ASP A 19 25.51 -13.27 8.80
CA ASP A 19 26.52 -14.31 8.89
C ASP A 19 26.09 -15.39 9.91
N TYR A 20 26.93 -16.41 10.04
CA TYR A 20 26.83 -17.40 11.09
C TYR A 20 27.43 -16.87 12.39
N ALA A 21 26.75 -17.06 13.52
CA ALA A 21 27.23 -16.68 14.84
C ALA A 21 28.08 -17.78 15.50
N ASN A 22 28.08 -19.01 14.95
CA ASN A 22 28.83 -20.17 15.44
C ASN A 22 29.45 -20.99 14.29
N GLN A 23 30.35 -21.88 14.63
CA GLN A 23 31.14 -22.64 13.64
C GLN A 23 30.33 -23.74 12.92
N ASP A 24 29.28 -24.29 13.54
CA ASP A 24 28.45 -25.34 12.97
C ASP A 24 27.29 -24.79 12.11
N GLY A 25 27.15 -23.45 12.03
CA GLY A 25 26.13 -22.79 11.21
C GLY A 25 24.70 -22.88 11.75
N SER A 26 24.52 -23.42 12.95
CA SER A 26 23.18 -23.56 13.55
C SER A 26 22.60 -22.24 14.06
N VAL A 27 23.43 -21.21 14.26
CA VAL A 27 22.98 -19.87 14.66
C VAL A 27 23.37 -18.85 13.60
N ARG A 28 22.37 -18.18 13.04
CA ARG A 28 22.52 -17.13 12.01
C ARG A 28 21.95 -15.82 12.51
N TYR A 29 22.63 -14.74 12.19
CA TYR A 29 22.10 -13.40 12.47
C TYR A 29 22.00 -12.56 11.19
N ARG A 30 21.09 -11.59 11.21
CA ARG A 30 21.03 -10.52 10.22
C ARG A 30 20.70 -9.21 10.90
N LEU A 31 21.37 -8.15 10.48
CA LEU A 31 21.12 -6.78 10.92
C LEU A 31 20.85 -5.92 9.68
N VAL A 32 19.65 -5.34 9.61
CA VAL A 32 19.29 -4.35 8.58
C VAL A 32 19.16 -2.99 9.27
N ALA A 33 19.78 -1.96 8.69
CA ALA A 33 19.65 -0.59 9.14
C ALA A 33 19.47 0.36 7.97
N LEU A 34 18.70 1.43 8.18
CA LEU A 34 18.47 2.50 7.21
C LEU A 34 18.42 3.84 7.94
N MET A 35 19.11 4.81 7.39
CA MET A 35 18.97 6.23 7.73
C MET A 35 18.64 7.00 6.44
N LYS A 36 17.57 7.76 6.45
CA LYS A 36 17.09 8.51 5.29
C LYS A 36 16.64 9.91 5.72
N GLU A 37 17.05 10.90 4.95
CA GLU A 37 16.56 12.28 5.05
C GLU A 37 16.23 12.79 3.64
N ASN A 38 15.14 13.50 3.50
CA ASN A 38 14.79 14.20 2.28
C ASN A 38 13.79 15.35 2.53
N ASP A 39 13.85 16.37 1.68
CA ASP A 39 12.78 17.34 1.55
C ASP A 39 11.62 16.73 0.76
N GLY A 40 10.40 17.21 0.96
CA GLY A 40 9.25 16.82 0.15
C GLY A 40 9.11 17.69 -1.10
N GLN A 41 8.23 17.29 -2.02
CA GLN A 41 7.89 18.09 -3.20
C GLN A 41 7.26 19.44 -2.82
N LEU A 42 6.52 19.51 -1.70
CA LEU A 42 5.90 20.74 -1.22
C LEU A 42 6.90 21.56 -0.40
N ASN A 43 6.96 22.86 -0.66
CA ASN A 43 7.87 23.79 0.02
C ASN A 43 7.74 23.72 1.55
N GLY A 44 8.87 23.59 2.25
CA GLY A 44 8.94 23.52 3.70
C GLY A 44 8.56 22.16 4.30
N THR A 45 8.32 21.12 3.48
CA THR A 45 8.11 19.74 3.96
C THR A 45 9.43 18.99 3.97
N GLN A 46 9.61 18.15 4.98
CA GLN A 46 10.81 17.31 5.14
C GLN A 46 10.47 16.04 5.90
N THR A 47 11.24 14.98 5.68
CA THR A 47 11.13 13.72 6.41
C THR A 47 12.50 13.17 6.77
N SER A 48 12.61 12.60 7.98
CA SER A 48 13.74 11.83 8.46
C SER A 48 13.23 10.46 8.90
N ARG A 49 13.96 9.39 8.56
CA ARG A 49 13.66 8.02 8.97
C ARG A 49 14.91 7.33 9.46
N ASN A 50 14.81 6.74 10.65
CA ASN A 50 15.77 5.80 11.19
C ASN A 50 15.09 4.43 11.36
N TYR A 51 15.73 3.39 10.85
CA TYR A 51 15.22 2.02 10.95
C TYR A 51 16.33 1.06 11.32
N LEU A 52 16.04 0.12 12.24
CA LEU A 52 16.94 -0.93 12.67
C LEU A 52 16.16 -2.23 12.84
N ALA A 53 16.59 -3.31 12.22
CA ALA A 53 15.92 -4.61 12.30
C ALA A 53 16.93 -5.75 12.47
N PRO A 54 17.27 -6.15 13.70
CA PRO A 54 18.00 -7.36 13.98
C PRO A 54 17.12 -8.60 13.90
N SER A 55 17.70 -9.71 13.46
CA SER A 55 17.08 -11.03 13.54
C SER A 55 18.10 -12.10 13.89
N LEU A 56 17.63 -13.16 14.55
CA LEU A 56 18.45 -14.30 14.98
C LEU A 56 17.69 -15.59 14.70
N SER A 57 18.26 -16.46 13.86
CA SER A 57 17.71 -17.79 13.57
C SER A 57 18.56 -18.84 14.23
N ILE A 58 17.94 -19.77 14.95
CA ILE A 58 18.56 -20.85 15.73
C ILE A 58 17.96 -22.17 15.24
N ASP A 59 18.76 -23.02 14.65
CA ASP A 59 18.43 -24.42 14.38
C ASP A 59 18.63 -25.22 15.67
N ILE A 60 17.53 -25.44 16.44
CA ILE A 60 17.55 -26.16 17.72
C ILE A 60 17.82 -27.65 17.47
N SER A 61 17.32 -28.18 16.36
CA SER A 61 17.58 -29.51 15.81
C SER A 61 17.43 -29.48 14.29
N GLU A 62 17.68 -30.59 13.62
CA GLU A 62 17.41 -30.74 12.16
C GLU A 62 15.94 -30.48 11.81
N GLN A 63 15.01 -30.70 12.76
CA GLN A 63 13.56 -30.55 12.57
C GLN A 63 12.99 -29.28 13.19
N THR A 64 13.79 -28.53 13.98
CA THR A 64 13.23 -27.43 14.77
C THR A 64 14.05 -26.16 14.58
N ARG A 65 13.40 -25.10 14.13
CA ARG A 65 13.98 -23.76 13.99
C ARG A 65 13.19 -22.73 14.77
N LEU A 66 13.92 -21.82 15.40
CA LEU A 66 13.36 -20.61 16.03
C LEU A 66 14.04 -19.39 15.42
N THR A 67 13.25 -18.48 14.85
CA THR A 67 13.74 -17.19 14.39
C THR A 67 13.15 -16.08 15.26
N LEU A 68 14.01 -15.30 15.90
CA LEU A 68 13.66 -14.11 16.67
C LEU A 68 13.77 -12.88 15.77
N LEU A 69 12.79 -12.00 15.85
CA LEU A 69 12.68 -10.80 15.04
C LEU A 69 12.46 -9.59 15.92
N ALA A 70 13.15 -8.50 15.63
CA ALA A 70 12.88 -7.21 16.25
C ALA A 70 13.03 -6.10 15.20
N SER A 71 12.28 -5.02 15.35
CA SER A 71 12.51 -3.81 14.58
C SER A 71 12.19 -2.56 15.39
N PHE A 72 12.93 -1.51 15.08
CA PHE A 72 12.71 -0.15 15.56
C PHE A 72 12.66 0.79 14.38
N LEU A 73 11.64 1.65 14.34
CA LEU A 73 11.49 2.69 13.33
C LEU A 73 11.14 4.00 14.02
N GLU A 74 11.79 5.06 13.61
CA GLU A 74 11.49 6.44 13.99
C GLU A 74 11.41 7.30 12.75
N ASP A 75 10.25 7.95 12.57
CA ASP A 75 10.03 8.95 11.54
C ASP A 75 9.77 10.31 12.20
N SER A 76 10.31 11.37 11.61
CA SER A 76 9.99 12.73 12.01
C SER A 76 9.99 13.66 10.80
N GLY A 77 9.25 14.77 10.90
CA GLY A 77 9.24 15.76 9.84
C GLY A 77 8.03 16.67 9.85
N VAL A 78 7.84 17.31 8.72
CA VAL A 78 6.66 18.12 8.40
C VAL A 78 5.81 17.33 7.40
N PRO A 79 4.53 17.01 7.74
CA PRO A 79 3.68 16.21 6.87
C PRO A 79 3.35 16.93 5.58
N THR A 80 3.15 16.17 4.51
CA THR A 80 2.70 16.67 3.22
C THR A 80 1.20 16.50 3.08
N ASN A 81 0.47 17.61 2.86
CA ASN A 81 -0.94 17.60 2.49
C ASN A 81 -1.09 18.18 1.08
N PRO A 82 -0.96 17.38 0.02
CA PRO A 82 -1.04 17.84 -1.36
C PRO A 82 -2.48 18.06 -1.80
N PHE A 83 -3.29 18.75 -0.99
CA PHE A 83 -4.72 18.98 -1.19
C PHE A 83 -4.92 20.31 -1.88
N PHE A 84 -5.00 20.28 -3.22
CA PHE A 84 -5.17 21.48 -4.03
C PHE A 84 -6.62 21.71 -4.44
N PRO A 85 -7.07 22.97 -4.60
CA PRO A 85 -8.34 23.26 -5.24
C PRO A 85 -8.31 22.87 -6.71
N ALA A 86 -9.46 22.61 -7.32
CA ALA A 86 -9.52 22.37 -8.75
C ALA A 86 -9.22 23.66 -9.56
N ALA A 87 -9.66 24.82 -9.05
CA ALA A 87 -9.32 26.11 -9.65
C ALA A 87 -7.84 26.45 -9.47
N GLY A 88 -7.13 26.63 -10.56
CA GLY A 88 -5.68 26.87 -10.59
C GLY A 88 -4.83 25.60 -10.74
N THR A 89 -5.47 24.41 -10.79
CA THR A 89 -4.80 23.12 -11.06
C THR A 89 -5.41 22.43 -12.28
N LEU A 90 -6.60 21.84 -12.13
CA LEU A 90 -7.30 21.15 -13.20
C LEU A 90 -8.12 22.09 -14.09
N ILE A 91 -8.64 23.18 -13.54
CA ILE A 91 -9.39 24.22 -14.24
C ILE A 91 -8.69 25.58 -14.08
N ASP A 92 -8.84 26.43 -15.08
CA ASP A 92 -8.25 27.77 -15.06
C ASP A 92 -8.75 28.59 -13.87
N SER A 93 -7.89 29.51 -13.36
CA SER A 93 -8.22 30.51 -12.36
C SER A 93 -7.88 31.91 -12.87
N ASN A 94 -8.61 32.92 -12.38
CA ASN A 94 -8.32 34.32 -12.67
C ASN A 94 -6.95 34.79 -12.13
N PHE A 95 -6.36 34.01 -11.22
CA PHE A 95 -5.08 34.32 -10.57
C PHE A 95 -3.90 33.50 -11.13
N GLY A 96 -4.16 32.68 -12.16
CA GLY A 96 -3.15 31.86 -12.81
C GLY A 96 -3.13 30.42 -12.29
N HIS A 97 -1.95 29.81 -12.37
CA HIS A 97 -1.69 28.42 -12.05
C HIS A 97 -1.07 28.28 -10.65
N ILE A 98 -1.41 27.23 -9.92
CA ILE A 98 -0.79 26.91 -8.62
C ILE A 98 0.37 25.98 -8.90
N ASP A 99 1.58 26.38 -8.49
CA ASP A 99 2.80 25.58 -8.65
C ASP A 99 2.70 24.26 -7.87
N PRO A 100 3.12 23.12 -8.43
CA PRO A 100 3.09 21.82 -7.76
C PRO A 100 3.88 21.74 -6.44
N SER A 101 4.82 22.65 -6.24
CA SER A 101 5.59 22.74 -4.98
C SER A 101 4.91 23.58 -3.90
N THR A 102 3.75 24.19 -4.21
CA THR A 102 3.03 25.02 -3.25
C THR A 102 2.56 24.22 -2.05
N ASN A 103 2.94 24.62 -0.84
CA ASN A 103 2.44 24.05 0.40
C ASN A 103 1.23 24.86 0.87
N LEU A 104 0.08 24.22 1.01
CA LEU A 104 -1.17 24.83 1.50
C LEU A 104 -1.42 24.55 3.00
N GLY A 105 -0.46 23.93 3.68
CA GLY A 105 -0.39 23.79 5.13
C GLY A 105 0.35 24.95 5.81
N GLN A 106 0.83 24.72 7.01
CA GLN A 106 1.61 25.66 7.83
C GLN A 106 2.95 25.00 8.22
N PRO A 107 4.01 25.07 7.37
CA PRO A 107 5.24 24.29 7.55
C PRO A 107 5.93 24.47 8.92
N ASP A 108 5.89 25.70 9.47
CA ASP A 108 6.51 26.01 10.76
C ASP A 108 5.66 25.57 11.97
N TYR A 109 4.41 25.15 11.72
CA TYR A 109 3.48 24.71 12.77
C TYR A 109 3.16 23.22 12.65
N ASP A 110 3.06 22.69 11.45
CA ASP A 110 2.75 21.28 11.20
C ASP A 110 3.90 20.38 11.68
N LYS A 111 3.53 19.21 12.23
CA LYS A 111 4.50 18.29 12.81
C LYS A 111 4.03 16.85 12.64
N TYR A 112 4.96 15.96 12.34
CA TYR A 112 4.78 14.53 12.27
C TYR A 112 5.92 13.82 12.99
N GLU A 113 5.58 12.97 13.94
CA GLU A 113 6.51 12.07 14.62
C GLU A 113 5.86 10.70 14.76
N ARG A 114 6.61 9.67 14.44
CA ARG A 114 6.18 8.29 14.63
C ARG A 114 7.33 7.46 15.18
N ARG A 115 7.05 6.68 16.21
CA ARG A 115 7.96 5.67 16.73
C ARG A 115 7.26 4.32 16.70
N GLN A 116 7.92 3.31 16.14
CA GLN A 116 7.40 1.96 16.09
C GLN A 116 8.43 0.97 16.60
N VAL A 117 7.99 0.09 17.50
CA VAL A 117 8.74 -1.07 17.97
C VAL A 117 7.98 -2.33 17.57
N SER A 118 8.67 -3.32 17.03
CA SER A 118 8.09 -4.64 16.77
C SER A 118 9.00 -5.72 17.33
N LEU A 119 8.40 -6.71 17.98
CA LEU A 119 9.07 -7.91 18.49
C LEU A 119 8.28 -9.14 18.03
N GLY A 120 8.98 -10.19 17.60
CA GLY A 120 8.29 -11.39 17.16
C GLY A 120 9.19 -12.60 17.12
N TYR A 121 8.54 -13.73 16.89
CA TYR A 121 9.25 -14.96 16.56
C TYR A 121 8.48 -15.78 15.53
N LEU A 122 9.24 -16.59 14.81
CA LEU A 122 8.76 -17.69 13.98
C LEU A 122 9.34 -18.98 14.56
N PHE A 123 8.49 -19.89 15.00
CA PHE A 123 8.84 -21.24 15.41
C PHE A 123 8.37 -22.22 14.35
N GLU A 124 9.24 -23.11 13.90
CA GLU A 124 9.00 -24.12 12.88
C GLU A 124 9.44 -25.48 13.40
N HIS A 125 8.60 -26.50 13.20
CA HIS A 125 8.90 -27.86 13.62
C HIS A 125 8.33 -28.89 12.65
N ASP A 126 9.21 -29.68 12.05
CA ASP A 126 8.83 -30.83 11.24
C ASP A 126 8.52 -32.01 12.18
N LEU A 127 7.23 -32.27 12.41
CA LEU A 127 6.78 -33.34 13.30
C LEU A 127 7.12 -34.73 12.74
N ASN A 128 7.03 -34.89 11.42
CA ASN A 128 7.41 -36.06 10.64
C ASN A 128 7.44 -35.70 9.14
N ASP A 129 7.64 -36.68 8.27
CA ASP A 129 7.72 -36.49 6.81
C ASP A 129 6.44 -35.91 6.16
N VAL A 130 5.31 -35.92 6.89
CA VAL A 130 4.00 -35.45 6.41
C VAL A 130 3.63 -34.11 7.04
N TRP A 131 3.86 -33.92 8.33
CA TRP A 131 3.36 -32.78 9.09
C TRP A 131 4.47 -31.83 9.51
N ALA A 132 4.29 -30.56 9.13
CA ALA A 132 5.05 -29.43 9.64
C ALA A 132 4.12 -28.51 10.46
N LEU A 133 4.63 -28.06 11.60
CA LEU A 133 3.96 -27.10 12.47
C LEU A 133 4.71 -25.78 12.45
N SER A 134 3.99 -24.67 12.45
CA SER A 134 4.59 -23.36 12.64
C SER A 134 3.75 -22.48 13.56
N GLN A 135 4.43 -21.64 14.32
CA GLN A 135 3.79 -20.62 15.14
C GLN A 135 4.50 -19.28 14.90
N THR A 136 3.72 -18.26 14.56
CA THR A 136 4.18 -16.90 14.40
C THR A 136 3.57 -16.03 15.49
N PHE A 137 4.40 -15.32 16.23
CA PHE A 137 3.99 -14.32 17.20
C PHE A 137 4.53 -12.96 16.78
N ASN A 138 3.70 -11.92 16.86
CA ASN A 138 4.11 -10.55 16.71
C ASN A 138 3.50 -9.66 17.78
N TYR A 139 4.31 -8.81 18.37
CA TYR A 139 3.94 -7.65 19.17
C TYR A 139 4.40 -6.40 18.44
N GLY A 140 3.53 -5.41 18.32
CA GLY A 140 3.84 -4.10 17.77
C GLY A 140 3.33 -3.00 18.70
N ASP A 141 4.15 -1.98 18.89
CA ASP A 141 3.81 -0.73 19.57
C ASP A 141 4.17 0.43 18.65
N ASN A 142 3.21 1.32 18.40
CA ASN A 142 3.37 2.45 17.49
C ASN A 142 2.81 3.71 18.12
N ASP A 143 3.69 4.68 18.41
CA ASP A 143 3.33 6.03 18.84
C ASP A 143 3.23 6.96 17.64
N LEU A 144 2.23 7.81 17.62
CA LEU A 144 2.01 8.82 16.59
C LEU A 144 1.70 10.18 17.22
N TYR A 145 2.44 11.20 16.82
CA TYR A 145 2.05 12.60 16.96
C TYR A 145 1.90 13.21 15.57
N LEU A 146 0.71 13.69 15.24
CA LEU A 146 0.39 14.34 13.97
C LEU A 146 -0.35 15.65 14.23
N ARG A 147 0.19 16.73 13.75
CA ARG A 147 -0.48 18.02 13.60
C ARG A 147 -0.28 18.48 12.17
N SER A 148 -1.35 18.54 11.40
CA SER A 148 -1.28 18.71 9.95
C SER A 148 -2.41 19.57 9.45
N SER A 149 -2.07 20.73 8.94
CA SER A 149 -3.00 21.69 8.34
C SER A 149 -3.15 21.47 6.83
N TYR A 150 -4.30 21.84 6.29
CA TYR A 150 -4.62 21.67 4.88
C TYR A 150 -5.62 22.73 4.43
N ALA A 151 -5.66 23.02 3.13
CA ALA A 151 -6.66 23.91 2.55
C ALA A 151 -7.90 23.15 2.09
N PHE A 152 -9.08 23.76 2.22
CA PHE A 152 -10.30 23.22 1.62
C PHE A 152 -10.28 23.42 0.10
N SER A 153 -10.93 22.49 -0.60
CA SER A 153 -11.12 22.61 -2.06
C SER A 153 -11.99 23.81 -2.42
N ASN A 154 -11.75 24.37 -3.57
CA ASN A 154 -12.51 25.46 -4.15
C ASN A 154 -12.53 25.33 -5.67
N ASP A 155 -13.71 25.50 -6.25
CA ASP A 155 -13.95 25.42 -7.70
C ASP A 155 -14.23 26.79 -8.32
N ASP A 156 -14.29 27.85 -7.51
CA ASP A 156 -14.56 29.19 -7.97
C ASP A 156 -13.26 29.87 -8.47
N PRO A 157 -13.10 30.06 -9.78
CA PRO A 157 -11.88 30.62 -10.35
C PRO A 157 -11.63 32.09 -9.96
N SER A 158 -12.61 32.77 -9.33
CA SER A 158 -12.49 34.15 -8.87
C SER A 158 -11.99 34.28 -7.42
N LYS A 159 -11.74 33.18 -6.72
CA LYS A 159 -11.24 33.18 -5.35
C LYS A 159 -9.74 32.95 -5.30
N ASP A 160 -9.06 33.78 -4.52
CA ASP A 160 -7.62 33.71 -4.21
C ASP A 160 -7.33 33.37 -2.75
N THR A 161 -8.35 33.09 -1.97
CA THR A 161 -8.23 32.81 -0.54
C THR A 161 -9.05 31.57 -0.18
N LEU A 162 -8.38 30.58 0.44
CA LEU A 162 -8.98 29.33 0.88
C LEU A 162 -9.02 29.27 2.40
N THR A 163 -10.07 28.70 2.95
CA THR A 163 -10.13 28.31 4.36
C THR A 163 -9.20 27.13 4.61
N GLN A 164 -8.48 27.15 5.72
CA GLN A 164 -7.68 26.03 6.19
C GLN A 164 -8.38 25.26 7.31
N GLY A 165 -8.22 23.94 7.26
CA GLY A 165 -8.50 23.04 8.35
C GLY A 165 -7.21 22.50 8.95
N ILE A 166 -7.32 21.83 10.10
CA ILE A 166 -6.22 21.10 10.72
C ILE A 166 -6.74 19.82 11.37
N VAL A 167 -5.95 18.77 11.25
CA VAL A 167 -6.13 17.52 12.00
C VAL A 167 -5.02 17.40 13.03
N PHE A 168 -5.41 16.97 14.24
CA PHE A 168 -4.48 16.67 15.32
C PHE A 168 -4.75 15.28 15.85
N ARG A 169 -3.69 14.48 15.99
CA ARG A 169 -3.72 13.12 16.55
C ARG A 169 -2.48 12.95 17.43
N ASP A 170 -2.67 12.48 18.65
CA ASP A 170 -1.60 12.09 19.57
C ASP A 170 -2.03 10.83 20.29
N GLY A 171 -1.29 9.74 20.07
CA GLY A 171 -1.68 8.46 20.64
C GLY A 171 -0.80 7.31 20.22
N SER A 172 -1.20 6.12 20.68
CA SER A 172 -0.48 4.88 20.42
C SER A 172 -1.40 3.76 19.91
N THR A 173 -0.80 2.79 19.25
CA THR A 173 -1.46 1.55 18.84
C THR A 173 -0.61 0.37 19.27
N GLU A 174 -1.18 -0.49 20.13
CA GLU A 174 -0.61 -1.79 20.46
C GLU A 174 -1.27 -2.88 19.62
N SER A 175 -0.47 -3.81 19.09
CA SER A 175 -0.94 -4.96 18.34
C SER A 175 -0.29 -6.24 18.84
N LEU A 176 -1.09 -7.28 18.99
CA LEU A 176 -0.68 -8.64 19.29
C LEU A 176 -1.27 -9.57 18.25
N SER A 177 -0.46 -10.47 17.68
CA SER A 177 -0.94 -11.56 16.86
C SER A 177 -0.22 -12.86 17.16
N LEU A 178 -0.96 -13.95 17.18
CA LEU A 178 -0.46 -15.31 17.34
C LEU A 178 -1.16 -16.19 16.30
N ASP A 179 -0.38 -16.72 15.37
CA ASP A 179 -0.88 -17.61 14.32
C ASP A 179 -0.22 -18.96 14.43
N ASN A 180 -1.03 -20.02 14.57
CA ASN A 180 -0.60 -21.39 14.67
C ASN A 180 -1.05 -22.13 13.42
N LYS A 181 -0.12 -22.76 12.71
CA LYS A 181 -0.34 -23.47 11.46
C LYS A 181 0.11 -24.91 11.56
N ALA A 182 -0.66 -25.78 10.95
CA ALA A 182 -0.27 -27.14 10.65
C ALA A 182 -0.40 -27.37 9.14
N VAL A 183 0.67 -27.82 8.51
CA VAL A 183 0.70 -28.16 7.08
C VAL A 183 0.99 -29.65 6.95
N ALA A 184 0.11 -30.36 6.24
CA ALA A 184 0.35 -31.74 5.86
C ALA A 184 0.59 -31.85 4.35
N LYS A 185 1.63 -32.55 3.96
CA LYS A 185 1.94 -32.89 2.57
C LYS A 185 2.06 -34.40 2.44
N TRP A 186 1.35 -34.97 1.49
CA TRP A 186 1.44 -36.41 1.21
C TRP A 186 1.14 -36.67 -0.26
N ASP A 187 1.81 -37.65 -0.81
CA ASP A 187 1.75 -37.95 -2.22
C ASP A 187 1.32 -39.39 -2.45
N SER A 188 0.68 -39.63 -3.56
CA SER A 188 0.43 -40.95 -4.15
C SER A 188 0.94 -40.93 -5.59
N ALA A 189 0.84 -42.05 -6.31
CA ALA A 189 1.40 -42.19 -7.65
C ALA A 189 0.97 -41.11 -8.65
N ARG A 190 -0.20 -40.48 -8.46
CA ARG A 190 -0.79 -39.49 -9.38
C ARG A 190 -1.25 -38.21 -8.70
N VAL A 191 -1.19 -38.13 -7.38
CA VAL A 191 -1.80 -37.06 -6.61
C VAL A 191 -0.83 -36.53 -5.57
N GLU A 192 -0.54 -35.24 -5.62
CA GLU A 192 0.13 -34.49 -4.56
C GLU A 192 -0.92 -33.71 -3.77
N ASN A 193 -0.86 -33.81 -2.44
CA ASN A 193 -1.82 -33.20 -1.55
C ASN A 193 -1.12 -32.24 -0.59
N THR A 194 -1.73 -31.07 -0.38
CA THR A 194 -1.32 -30.14 0.66
C THR A 194 -2.55 -29.68 1.44
N LEU A 195 -2.58 -29.96 2.73
CA LEU A 195 -3.60 -29.48 3.66
C LEU A 195 -2.95 -28.49 4.63
N LEU A 196 -3.49 -27.29 4.69
CA LEU A 196 -3.12 -26.26 5.65
C LEU A 196 -4.32 -26.03 6.58
N MET A 197 -4.06 -25.97 7.89
CA MET A 197 -5.03 -25.59 8.91
C MET A 197 -4.39 -24.60 9.87
N GLY A 198 -5.17 -23.67 10.39
CA GLY A 198 -4.63 -22.71 11.34
C GLY A 198 -5.65 -22.11 12.30
N LEU A 199 -5.11 -21.59 13.38
CA LEU A 199 -5.79 -20.82 14.40
C LEU A 199 -5.02 -19.51 14.59
N GLU A 200 -5.69 -18.38 14.36
CA GLU A 200 -5.12 -17.05 14.54
C GLU A 200 -5.87 -16.29 15.63
N LEU A 201 -5.11 -15.64 16.49
CA LEU A 201 -5.60 -14.74 17.53
C LEU A 201 -4.97 -13.37 17.33
N GLN A 202 -5.78 -12.33 17.32
CA GLN A 202 -5.31 -10.95 17.18
C GLN A 202 -5.97 -10.03 18.22
N ARG A 203 -5.21 -9.05 18.69
CA ARG A 203 -5.72 -7.92 19.44
C ARG A 203 -5.04 -6.64 18.98
N HIS A 204 -5.83 -5.65 18.64
CA HIS A 204 -5.38 -4.29 18.33
C HIS A 204 -6.06 -3.33 19.29
N GLN A 205 -5.27 -2.43 19.89
CA GLN A 205 -5.81 -1.37 20.72
C GLN A 205 -5.14 -0.05 20.32
N THR A 206 -5.96 0.89 19.82
CA THR A 206 -5.54 2.27 19.55
C THR A 206 -6.12 3.16 20.62
N GLN A 207 -5.26 3.98 21.25
CA GLN A 207 -5.67 4.95 22.27
C GLN A 207 -4.97 6.28 22.00
N GLY A 208 -5.68 7.38 22.25
CA GLY A 208 -5.11 8.71 22.08
C GLY A 208 -6.16 9.79 22.07
N VAL A 209 -5.77 10.96 21.63
CA VAL A 209 -6.64 12.13 21.49
C VAL A 209 -6.69 12.58 20.04
N GLU A 210 -7.84 13.11 19.65
CA GLU A 210 -8.11 13.59 18.31
C GLU A 210 -8.83 14.94 18.31
N LEU A 211 -8.46 15.83 17.40
CA LEU A 211 -9.14 17.10 17.17
C LEU A 211 -9.10 17.44 15.68
N ASP A 212 -10.26 17.78 15.14
CA ASP A 212 -10.41 18.33 13.80
C ASP A 212 -11.00 19.73 13.92
N ASN A 213 -10.29 20.73 13.39
CA ASN A 213 -10.77 22.10 13.32
C ASN A 213 -10.87 22.55 11.87
N TYR A 214 -12.09 22.84 11.42
CA TYR A 214 -12.42 23.21 10.04
C TYR A 214 -12.38 24.72 9.79
N SER A 215 -11.99 25.53 10.79
CA SER A 215 -11.87 26.98 10.72
C SER A 215 -10.53 27.44 11.32
N PHE A 216 -9.45 26.70 10.97
CA PHE A 216 -8.13 26.91 11.53
C PHE A 216 -7.47 28.22 11.06
N GLY A 217 -7.58 28.55 9.77
CA GLY A 217 -6.96 29.72 9.19
C GLY A 217 -7.40 29.98 7.75
N THR A 218 -6.64 30.80 7.06
CA THR A 218 -6.81 31.07 5.62
C THR A 218 -5.46 31.14 4.93
N ILE A 219 -5.44 30.79 3.63
CA ILE A 219 -4.22 30.83 2.80
C ILE A 219 -4.57 31.24 1.36
N ASN A 220 -3.67 31.99 0.72
CA ASN A 220 -3.73 32.25 -0.71
C ASN A 220 -2.93 31.17 -1.46
N PRO A 221 -3.56 30.32 -2.29
CA PRO A 221 -2.86 29.23 -2.97
C PRO A 221 -1.91 29.69 -4.08
N PHE A 222 -2.07 30.91 -4.61
CA PHE A 222 -1.23 31.48 -5.67
C PHE A 222 -0.03 32.26 -5.12
N ASN A 223 -0.09 32.68 -3.86
CA ASN A 223 0.99 33.38 -3.16
C ASN A 223 0.89 33.08 -1.65
N PRO A 224 1.31 31.89 -1.20
CA PRO A 224 1.15 31.48 0.19
C PRO A 224 1.83 32.45 1.16
N ASN A 225 1.07 32.93 2.15
CA ASN A 225 1.57 33.70 3.27
C ASN A 225 1.22 32.94 4.56
N TYR A 226 2.22 32.34 5.17
CA TYR A 226 2.06 31.51 6.36
C TYR A 226 1.84 32.34 7.63
N GLY A 227 1.26 31.70 8.68
CA GLY A 227 1.02 32.33 9.97
C GLY A 227 -0.35 32.99 10.16
N ASN A 228 -1.22 32.98 9.14
CA ASN A 228 -2.59 33.50 9.26
C ASN A 228 -3.56 32.43 9.78
N PHE A 229 -3.34 31.97 11.01
CA PHE A 229 -4.14 30.95 11.66
C PHE A 229 -4.21 31.17 13.18
N THR A 230 -5.14 30.47 13.84
CA THR A 230 -5.20 30.40 15.30
C THR A 230 -4.71 29.03 15.75
N PRO A 231 -3.63 28.95 16.58
CA PRO A 231 -3.16 27.68 17.11
C PRO A 231 -4.28 26.91 17.82
N ILE A 232 -4.29 25.58 17.65
CA ILE A 232 -5.27 24.73 18.36
C ILE A 232 -4.94 24.62 19.85
N ASP A 233 -5.99 24.48 20.66
CA ASP A 233 -5.85 24.06 22.06
C ASP A 233 -5.90 22.52 22.11
N GLU A 234 -4.73 21.88 22.13
CA GLU A 234 -4.57 20.43 22.17
C GLU A 234 -5.28 19.80 23.39
N SER A 235 -5.43 20.56 24.50
CA SER A 235 -6.17 20.08 25.68
C SER A 235 -7.67 19.90 25.45
N SER A 236 -8.19 20.53 24.39
CA SER A 236 -9.58 20.40 23.96
C SER A 236 -9.85 19.11 23.17
N ALA A 237 -8.81 18.41 22.73
CA ALA A 237 -8.93 17.18 21.95
C ALA A 237 -9.75 16.11 22.67
N ALA A 238 -10.53 15.35 21.92
CA ALA A 238 -11.34 14.25 22.43
C ALA A 238 -10.50 12.98 22.53
N ASP A 239 -10.58 12.30 23.68
CA ASP A 239 -9.97 10.98 23.82
C ASP A 239 -10.73 9.92 23.01
N ARG A 240 -10.01 8.91 22.54
CA ARG A 240 -10.56 7.76 21.85
C ARG A 240 -9.75 6.52 22.20
N THR A 241 -10.47 5.43 22.54
CA THR A 241 -9.90 4.10 22.64
C THR A 241 -10.68 3.17 21.74
N ILE A 242 -10.00 2.49 20.84
CA ILE A 242 -10.57 1.48 19.94
C ILE A 242 -9.87 0.17 20.23
N THR A 243 -10.65 -0.85 20.59
CA THR A 243 -10.14 -2.21 20.80
C THR A 243 -10.80 -3.13 19.78
N LYS A 244 -10.01 -3.94 19.09
CA LYS A 244 -10.46 -5.00 18.17
C LYS A 244 -9.79 -6.31 18.60
N GLU A 245 -10.60 -7.31 18.93
CA GLU A 245 -10.15 -8.66 19.24
C GLU A 245 -10.72 -9.62 18.22
N GLN A 246 -9.89 -10.51 17.70
CA GLN A 246 -10.25 -11.45 16.65
C GLN A 246 -9.70 -12.83 16.95
N ALA A 247 -10.56 -13.83 16.78
CA ALA A 247 -10.18 -15.24 16.75
C ALA A 247 -10.62 -15.83 15.41
N SER A 248 -9.76 -16.64 14.78
CA SER A 248 -10.03 -17.17 13.45
C SER A 248 -9.59 -18.61 13.33
N LEU A 249 -10.43 -19.43 12.70
CA LEU A 249 -10.10 -20.79 12.27
C LEU A 249 -10.13 -20.84 10.74
N TYR A 250 -9.10 -21.42 10.14
CA TYR A 250 -9.04 -21.55 8.70
C TYR A 250 -8.44 -22.89 8.27
N ALA A 251 -8.88 -23.35 7.11
CA ALA A 251 -8.32 -24.51 6.44
C ALA A 251 -8.30 -24.31 4.93
N GLN A 252 -7.28 -24.83 4.28
CA GLN A 252 -7.13 -24.82 2.84
C GLN A 252 -6.59 -26.18 2.38
N TYR A 253 -7.20 -26.74 1.35
CA TYR A 253 -6.76 -27.97 0.72
C TYR A 253 -6.41 -27.72 -0.74
N GLN A 254 -5.21 -28.14 -1.13
CA GLN A 254 -4.74 -28.14 -2.50
C GLN A 254 -4.47 -29.56 -2.95
N ILE A 255 -4.95 -29.90 -4.12
CA ILE A 255 -4.70 -31.16 -4.81
C ILE A 255 -4.04 -30.87 -6.15
N LYS A 256 -2.97 -31.61 -6.47
CA LYS A 256 -2.37 -31.61 -7.80
C LYS A 256 -2.45 -33.02 -8.39
N LEU A 257 -3.22 -33.18 -9.46
CA LEU A 257 -3.50 -34.46 -10.11
C LEU A 257 -2.72 -34.56 -11.42
N ASP A 258 -2.02 -35.68 -11.60
CA ASP A 258 -1.24 -36.02 -12.81
C ASP A 258 -0.24 -34.95 -13.24
N GLN A 259 0.24 -34.13 -12.30
CA GLN A 259 1.11 -32.96 -12.56
C GLN A 259 0.47 -31.89 -13.46
N GLN A 260 -0.82 -31.97 -13.78
CA GLN A 260 -1.53 -31.12 -14.74
C GLN A 260 -2.67 -30.33 -14.12
N TRP A 261 -3.47 -30.93 -13.23
CA TRP A 261 -4.60 -30.25 -12.62
C TRP A 261 -4.28 -29.82 -11.20
N ILE A 262 -4.46 -28.54 -10.91
CA ILE A 262 -4.34 -27.99 -9.56
C ILE A 262 -5.72 -27.50 -9.14
N GLY A 263 -6.28 -28.12 -8.09
CA GLY A 263 -7.49 -27.68 -7.43
C GLY A 263 -7.19 -27.14 -6.04
N LEU A 264 -7.85 -26.06 -5.66
CA LEU A 264 -7.71 -25.43 -4.35
C LEU A 264 -9.09 -25.10 -3.82
N ILE A 265 -9.32 -25.39 -2.53
CA ILE A 265 -10.50 -24.98 -1.79
C ILE A 265 -10.08 -24.55 -0.38
N GLY A 266 -10.60 -23.44 0.10
CA GLY A 266 -10.30 -22.93 1.43
C GLY A 266 -11.49 -22.24 2.05
N GLY A 267 -11.50 -22.21 3.38
CA GLY A 267 -12.49 -21.49 4.16
C GLY A 267 -11.89 -20.96 5.45
N ARG A 268 -12.42 -19.84 5.90
CA ARG A 268 -12.04 -19.17 7.12
C ARG A 268 -13.27 -18.68 7.85
N MET A 269 -13.34 -18.94 9.14
CA MET A 269 -14.33 -18.41 10.06
C MET A 269 -13.66 -17.46 11.02
N ASP A 270 -14.15 -16.23 11.07
CA ASP A 270 -13.65 -15.17 11.93
C ASP A 270 -14.72 -14.72 12.92
N TRP A 271 -14.31 -14.56 14.17
CA TRP A 271 -15.10 -13.92 15.23
C TRP A 271 -14.35 -12.65 15.65
N VAL A 272 -15.03 -11.51 15.54
CA VAL A 272 -14.41 -10.20 15.78
C VAL A 272 -15.28 -9.39 16.73
N ASP A 273 -14.69 -8.98 17.83
CA ASP A 273 -15.28 -8.03 18.78
C ASP A 273 -14.58 -6.68 18.63
N THR A 274 -15.38 -5.64 18.36
CA THR A 274 -14.90 -4.27 18.21
C THR A 274 -15.56 -3.37 19.22
N GLU A 275 -14.75 -2.58 19.91
CA GLU A 275 -15.19 -1.58 20.86
C GLU A 275 -14.57 -0.22 20.51
N ASN A 276 -15.38 0.85 20.56
CA ASN A 276 -14.97 2.23 20.38
C ASN A 276 -15.52 3.06 21.55
N GLU A 277 -14.62 3.61 22.35
CA GLU A 277 -14.92 4.33 23.59
C GLU A 277 -14.32 5.73 23.59
N SER A 278 -15.05 6.70 24.14
CA SER A 278 -14.56 8.03 24.50
C SER A 278 -15.08 8.38 25.89
N GLN A 279 -14.18 8.55 26.85
CA GLN A 279 -14.54 8.92 28.22
C GLN A 279 -15.03 10.38 28.29
N LYS A 280 -14.38 11.29 27.57
CA LYS A 280 -14.75 12.70 27.50
C LYS A 280 -16.17 12.91 26.97
N ASN A 281 -16.57 12.12 25.97
CA ASN A 281 -17.89 12.18 25.36
C ASN A 281 -18.89 11.20 26.01
N MET A 282 -18.46 10.41 26.99
CA MET A 282 -19.23 9.33 27.63
C MET A 282 -19.93 8.40 26.61
N GLN A 283 -19.22 8.10 25.53
CA GLN A 283 -19.69 7.22 24.47
C GLN A 283 -18.94 5.90 24.52
N ARG A 284 -19.67 4.80 24.49
CA ARG A 284 -19.13 3.46 24.31
C ARG A 284 -20.01 2.70 23.33
N LYS A 285 -19.42 2.21 22.26
CA LYS A 285 -20.09 1.44 21.24
C LYS A 285 -19.32 0.17 20.98
N SER A 286 -20.02 -0.94 20.95
CA SER A 286 -19.43 -2.24 20.66
C SER A 286 -20.23 -2.99 19.62
N ARG A 287 -19.54 -3.90 18.90
CA ARG A 287 -20.13 -4.75 17.89
C ARG A 287 -19.36 -6.07 17.85
N SER A 288 -20.11 -7.17 17.80
CA SER A 288 -19.56 -8.52 17.56
C SER A 288 -20.01 -9.00 16.19
N ASP A 289 -19.08 -9.43 15.37
CA ASP A 289 -19.30 -9.98 14.04
C ASP A 289 -18.74 -11.39 13.96
N ALA A 290 -19.43 -12.24 13.22
CA ALA A 290 -19.00 -13.61 12.92
C ALA A 290 -19.20 -13.85 11.42
N GLU A 291 -18.10 -14.01 10.69
CA GLU A 291 -18.12 -14.08 9.23
C GLU A 291 -17.35 -15.29 8.71
N PHE A 292 -17.95 -15.95 7.74
CA PHE A 292 -17.30 -17.02 7.00
C PHE A 292 -16.91 -16.52 5.62
N SER A 293 -15.65 -16.71 5.24
CA SER A 293 -15.13 -16.43 3.91
C SER A 293 -14.63 -17.70 3.24
N PHE A 294 -14.81 -17.78 1.94
CA PHE A 294 -14.54 -18.94 1.13
C PHE A 294 -13.66 -18.57 -0.06
N ASN A 295 -12.76 -19.49 -0.46
CA ASN A 295 -12.01 -19.38 -1.70
C ASN A 295 -11.91 -20.73 -2.40
N ALA A 296 -11.90 -20.71 -3.74
CA ALA A 296 -11.71 -21.87 -4.57
C ALA A 296 -10.95 -21.51 -5.85
N GLY A 297 -10.19 -22.45 -6.37
CA GLY A 297 -9.44 -22.27 -7.62
C GLY A 297 -9.23 -23.58 -8.36
N LEU A 298 -9.19 -23.48 -9.68
CA LEU A 298 -8.86 -24.60 -10.56
C LEU A 298 -7.92 -24.11 -11.66
N MET A 299 -6.82 -24.83 -11.86
CA MET A 299 -5.85 -24.52 -12.91
C MET A 299 -5.47 -25.81 -13.66
N TYR A 300 -5.30 -25.70 -14.96
CA TYR A 300 -4.77 -26.78 -15.79
C TYR A 300 -3.40 -26.40 -16.37
N LEU A 301 -2.40 -27.22 -16.13
CA LEU A 301 -1.04 -27.04 -16.64
C LEU A 301 -0.89 -27.86 -17.93
N ALA A 302 -1.02 -27.22 -19.09
CA ALA A 302 -0.81 -27.90 -20.37
C ALA A 302 0.69 -28.00 -20.70
N SER A 303 1.06 -29.06 -21.42
CA SER A 303 2.45 -29.34 -21.79
C SER A 303 3.10 -28.30 -22.73
N ASN A 304 2.28 -27.46 -23.38
CA ASN A 304 2.72 -26.38 -24.25
C ASN A 304 2.94 -25.05 -23.51
N GLY A 305 2.98 -25.05 -22.17
CA GLY A 305 3.17 -23.87 -21.34
C GLY A 305 1.92 -23.03 -21.07
N VAL A 306 0.75 -23.40 -21.64
CA VAL A 306 -0.52 -22.69 -21.41
C VAL A 306 -1.19 -23.21 -20.14
N SER A 307 -1.56 -22.33 -19.22
CA SER A 307 -2.19 -22.71 -17.94
C SER A 307 -3.44 -21.87 -17.69
N PRO A 308 -4.61 -22.27 -18.22
CA PRO A 308 -5.87 -21.62 -17.92
C PRO A 308 -6.27 -21.86 -16.46
N TYR A 309 -6.92 -20.87 -15.84
CA TYR A 309 -7.41 -20.97 -14.48
C TYR A 309 -8.72 -20.21 -14.27
N LEU A 310 -9.40 -20.60 -13.23
CA LEU A 310 -10.57 -19.93 -12.66
C LEU A 310 -10.36 -19.85 -11.16
N SER A 311 -10.64 -18.70 -10.56
CA SER A 311 -10.67 -18.54 -9.11
C SER A 311 -11.87 -17.73 -8.64
N TYR A 312 -12.31 -18.03 -7.43
CA TYR A 312 -13.32 -17.29 -6.67
C TYR A 312 -12.81 -17.07 -5.26
N SER A 313 -12.97 -15.86 -4.74
CA SER A 313 -12.60 -15.53 -3.36
C SER A 313 -13.56 -14.54 -2.73
N GLN A 314 -13.70 -14.66 -1.40
CA GLN A 314 -14.44 -13.73 -0.55
C GLN A 314 -13.52 -13.11 0.48
N SER A 315 -13.82 -11.87 0.87
CA SER A 315 -13.13 -11.15 1.93
C SER A 315 -14.12 -10.35 2.78
N PHE A 316 -13.73 -10.02 4.00
CA PHE A 316 -14.44 -9.05 4.80
C PHE A 316 -13.45 -8.19 5.60
N ASP A 317 -13.91 -6.98 5.98
CA ASP A 317 -13.14 -6.07 6.83
C ASP A 317 -14.07 -5.37 7.83
N VAL A 318 -13.69 -5.38 9.11
CA VAL A 318 -14.47 -4.82 10.20
C VAL A 318 -14.06 -3.38 10.45
N LEU A 319 -15.03 -2.47 10.31
CA LEU A 319 -14.85 -1.04 10.54
C LEU A 319 -15.01 -0.71 12.03
N SER A 320 -14.06 0.05 12.57
CA SER A 320 -14.09 0.53 13.97
C SER A 320 -14.74 1.92 14.12
N THR A 321 -15.18 2.53 13.03
CA THR A 321 -15.79 3.88 13.00
C THR A 321 -17.27 3.81 13.34
N ILE A 322 -17.76 4.83 14.08
CA ILE A 322 -19.15 4.98 14.45
C ILE A 322 -19.91 5.69 13.31
N ASP A 323 -21.04 5.12 12.87
CA ASP A 323 -22.02 5.77 12.03
C ASP A 323 -22.64 6.94 12.80
N SER A 324 -22.29 8.17 12.44
CA SER A 324 -22.75 9.38 13.13
C SER A 324 -24.28 9.58 13.02
N ALA A 325 -24.93 8.99 12.02
CA ALA A 325 -26.38 9.08 11.83
C ALA A 325 -27.15 8.10 12.73
N LYS A 326 -26.59 6.90 12.98
CA LYS A 326 -27.23 5.84 13.76
C LYS A 326 -26.66 5.70 15.17
N GLY A 327 -25.45 6.20 15.39
CA GLY A 327 -24.73 6.07 16.66
C GLY A 327 -24.30 4.64 16.97
N GLU A 328 -24.05 3.81 15.95
CA GLU A 328 -23.62 2.42 16.05
C GLU A 328 -22.34 2.22 15.21
N LEU A 329 -21.56 1.18 15.46
CA LEU A 329 -20.45 0.81 14.58
C LEU A 329 -20.97 0.33 13.23
N TYR A 330 -20.26 0.68 12.16
CA TYR A 330 -20.58 0.21 10.81
C TYR A 330 -20.50 -1.31 10.72
N LYS A 331 -21.28 -1.88 9.78
CA LYS A 331 -21.18 -3.31 9.43
C LYS A 331 -19.85 -3.57 8.73
N PRO A 332 -19.36 -4.83 8.74
CA PRO A 332 -18.22 -5.20 7.93
C PRO A 332 -18.43 -4.91 6.44
N LEU A 333 -17.37 -4.45 5.78
CA LEU A 333 -17.27 -4.48 4.32
C LEU A 333 -17.15 -5.93 3.87
N LYS A 334 -17.79 -6.29 2.76
CA LYS A 334 -17.69 -7.62 2.17
C LYS A 334 -17.24 -7.49 0.72
N GLY A 335 -16.27 -8.30 0.34
CA GLY A 335 -15.75 -8.37 -1.03
C GLY A 335 -15.92 -9.76 -1.62
N GLU A 336 -16.23 -9.81 -2.89
CA GLU A 336 -16.27 -11.02 -3.70
C GLU A 336 -15.51 -10.77 -5.00
N GLN A 337 -14.73 -11.75 -5.43
CA GLN A 337 -13.99 -11.68 -6.69
C GLN A 337 -14.12 -12.99 -7.45
N THR A 338 -14.41 -12.88 -8.73
CA THR A 338 -14.26 -13.96 -9.71
C THR A 338 -13.18 -13.57 -10.71
N GLU A 339 -12.28 -14.49 -11.00
CA GLU A 339 -11.20 -14.27 -11.96
C GLU A 339 -11.06 -15.48 -12.87
N VAL A 340 -10.94 -15.22 -14.18
CA VAL A 340 -10.66 -16.22 -15.20
C VAL A 340 -9.44 -15.76 -15.98
N GLY A 341 -8.44 -16.62 -16.12
CA GLY A 341 -7.22 -16.20 -16.77
C GLY A 341 -6.44 -17.33 -17.42
N VAL A 342 -5.36 -16.94 -18.06
CA VAL A 342 -4.39 -17.83 -18.67
C VAL A 342 -3.00 -17.35 -18.32
N LYS A 343 -2.19 -18.23 -17.74
CA LYS A 343 -0.75 -18.04 -17.58
C LYS A 343 -0.06 -18.79 -18.71
N TYR A 344 0.88 -18.12 -19.39
CA TYR A 344 1.56 -18.70 -20.53
C TYR A 344 3.08 -18.55 -20.41
N GLN A 345 3.78 -19.67 -20.46
CA GLN A 345 5.23 -19.76 -20.52
C GLN A 345 5.63 -20.40 -21.86
N PRO A 346 5.79 -19.59 -22.93
CA PRO A 346 6.15 -20.11 -24.24
C PRO A 346 7.60 -20.57 -24.30
N GLU A 347 7.90 -21.61 -25.09
CA GLU A 347 9.28 -22.09 -25.31
C GLU A 347 10.17 -21.08 -26.05
N PHE A 348 9.58 -20.16 -26.84
CA PHE A 348 10.32 -19.15 -27.62
C PHE A 348 10.61 -17.85 -26.85
N TYR A 349 10.12 -17.73 -25.63
CA TYR A 349 10.24 -16.52 -24.81
C TYR A 349 10.65 -16.92 -23.39
N ASP A 350 11.86 -16.53 -22.99
CA ASP A 350 12.35 -16.80 -21.63
C ASP A 350 11.65 -15.87 -20.62
N GLY A 351 10.44 -16.25 -20.25
CA GLY A 351 9.57 -15.46 -19.40
C GLY A 351 8.14 -15.98 -19.38
N TYR A 352 7.21 -15.10 -19.02
CA TYR A 352 5.79 -15.41 -18.97
C TYR A 352 4.91 -14.28 -19.49
N ILE A 353 3.69 -14.63 -19.89
CA ILE A 353 2.60 -13.73 -20.23
C ILE A 353 1.37 -14.19 -19.44
N ASN A 354 0.78 -13.29 -18.68
CA ASN A 354 -0.48 -13.52 -17.95
C ASN A 354 -1.58 -12.68 -18.59
N LEU A 355 -2.76 -13.27 -18.75
CA LEU A 355 -3.99 -12.59 -19.13
C LEU A 355 -5.07 -12.99 -18.15
N ALA A 356 -5.75 -12.02 -17.54
CA ALA A 356 -6.85 -12.24 -16.62
C ALA A 356 -8.03 -11.33 -16.93
N TRP A 357 -9.22 -11.83 -16.77
CA TRP A 357 -10.45 -11.07 -16.60
C TRP A 357 -10.90 -11.22 -15.16
N PHE A 358 -11.30 -10.11 -14.53
CA PHE A 358 -11.77 -10.09 -13.15
C PHE A 358 -13.11 -9.36 -13.04
N ASP A 359 -13.88 -9.78 -12.04
CA ASP A 359 -15.10 -9.14 -11.55
C ASP A 359 -15.06 -9.07 -10.03
N ILE A 360 -15.09 -7.85 -9.50
CA ILE A 360 -15.02 -7.58 -8.06
C ILE A 360 -16.28 -6.82 -7.65
N THR A 361 -16.92 -7.27 -6.57
CA THR A 361 -18.02 -6.57 -5.92
C THR A 361 -17.69 -6.33 -4.46
N GLN A 362 -17.78 -5.08 -4.00
CA GLN A 362 -17.67 -4.71 -2.60
C GLN A 362 -19.01 -4.17 -2.10
N GLN A 363 -19.54 -4.82 -1.07
CA GLN A 363 -20.80 -4.45 -0.41
C GLN A 363 -20.54 -3.70 0.90
N ASN A 364 -21.55 -2.97 1.37
CA ASN A 364 -21.48 -2.13 2.57
C ASN A 364 -20.42 -1.02 2.48
N ALA A 365 -20.06 -0.56 1.28
CA ALA A 365 -19.11 0.53 1.09
C ALA A 365 -19.61 1.81 1.75
N LEU A 366 -18.69 2.55 2.36
CA LEU A 366 -18.99 3.86 2.96
C LEU A 366 -19.14 4.91 1.88
N VAL A 367 -20.25 5.61 1.93
CA VAL A 367 -20.64 6.67 1.01
C VAL A 367 -20.75 7.96 1.79
N THR A 368 -19.80 8.89 1.64
CA THR A 368 -19.80 10.18 2.33
C THR A 368 -20.58 11.21 1.54
N ASN A 369 -21.59 11.84 2.15
CA ASN A 369 -22.29 12.97 1.55
C ASN A 369 -21.35 14.18 1.49
N PRO A 370 -21.07 14.77 0.31
CA PRO A 370 -20.09 15.85 0.17
C PRO A 370 -20.52 17.18 0.80
N THR A 371 -21.82 17.34 1.08
CA THR A 371 -22.35 18.56 1.70
C THR A 371 -22.40 18.47 3.22
N THR A 372 -22.77 17.30 3.75
CA THR A 372 -22.93 17.10 5.20
C THR A 372 -21.74 16.39 5.83
N PHE A 373 -20.85 15.83 5.01
CA PHE A 373 -19.72 14.98 5.40
C PHE A 373 -20.13 13.75 6.25
N VAL A 374 -21.41 13.40 6.22
CA VAL A 374 -21.93 12.20 6.89
C VAL A 374 -21.73 11.00 5.98
N ALA A 375 -20.99 10.01 6.45
CA ALA A 375 -20.84 8.73 5.78
C ALA A 375 -22.05 7.82 6.08
N THR A 376 -22.55 7.13 5.06
CA THR A 376 -23.59 6.11 5.16
C THR A 376 -23.09 4.81 4.53
N GLN A 377 -23.52 3.68 5.06
CA GLN A 377 -23.12 2.35 4.57
C GLN A 377 -24.20 1.78 3.67
N THR A 378 -24.33 2.35 2.49
CA THR A 378 -25.38 2.03 1.52
C THR A 378 -24.80 1.75 0.13
N GLY A 379 -23.47 1.82 -0.03
CA GLY A 379 -22.82 1.71 -1.31
C GLY A 379 -22.48 0.28 -1.69
N GLU A 380 -22.58 0.01 -2.97
CA GLU A 380 -21.94 -1.11 -3.64
C GLU A 380 -20.90 -0.55 -4.61
N MET A 381 -19.71 -1.11 -4.60
CA MET A 381 -18.70 -0.81 -5.61
C MET A 381 -18.46 -2.07 -6.44
N THR A 382 -18.47 -1.91 -7.75
CA THR A 382 -18.15 -2.98 -8.70
C THR A 382 -16.94 -2.57 -9.54
N ALA A 383 -16.04 -3.51 -9.80
CA ALA A 383 -14.91 -3.31 -10.70
C ALA A 383 -14.74 -4.54 -11.61
N GLN A 384 -14.86 -4.32 -12.90
CA GLN A 384 -14.63 -5.36 -13.90
C GLN A 384 -13.48 -4.94 -14.81
N GLY A 385 -12.66 -5.89 -15.22
CA GLY A 385 -11.53 -5.50 -16.04
C GLY A 385 -10.78 -6.65 -16.70
N ILE A 386 -9.76 -6.25 -17.42
CA ILE A 386 -8.81 -7.16 -18.06
C ILE A 386 -7.40 -6.69 -17.69
N GLU A 387 -6.56 -7.64 -17.32
CA GLU A 387 -5.15 -7.43 -17.02
C GLU A 387 -4.29 -8.28 -17.94
N VAL A 388 -3.23 -7.66 -18.46
CA VAL A 388 -2.17 -8.34 -19.23
C VAL A 388 -0.84 -7.97 -18.59
N GLU A 389 -0.03 -8.96 -18.30
CA GLU A 389 1.32 -8.80 -17.78
C GLU A 389 2.29 -9.68 -18.56
N SER A 390 3.48 -9.18 -18.83
CA SER A 390 4.57 -9.93 -19.43
C SER A 390 5.90 -9.55 -18.81
N VAL A 391 6.68 -10.55 -18.41
CA VAL A 391 8.06 -10.38 -17.93
C VAL A 391 8.92 -11.45 -18.57
N GLY A 392 10.00 -11.05 -19.23
CA GLY A 392 10.94 -12.02 -19.80
C GLY A 392 11.97 -11.38 -20.74
N TYR A 393 12.85 -12.23 -21.24
CA TYR A 393 13.90 -11.84 -22.16
C TYR A 393 13.43 -11.94 -23.62
N VAL A 394 13.43 -10.80 -24.32
CA VAL A 394 13.16 -10.71 -25.77
C VAL A 394 14.39 -11.19 -26.56
N THR A 395 15.56 -10.92 -26.03
CA THR A 395 16.86 -11.45 -26.46
C THR A 395 17.70 -11.73 -25.24
N ASP A 396 18.84 -12.42 -25.36
CA ASP A 396 19.76 -12.72 -24.23
C ASP A 396 20.16 -11.47 -23.43
N SER A 397 20.09 -10.28 -24.04
CA SER A 397 20.50 -9.02 -23.42
C SER A 397 19.37 -8.03 -23.19
N LEU A 398 18.15 -8.28 -23.67
CA LEU A 398 17.03 -7.36 -23.60
C LEU A 398 15.87 -7.99 -22.83
N LYS A 399 15.61 -7.50 -21.62
CA LYS A 399 14.47 -7.90 -20.80
C LYS A 399 13.33 -6.90 -20.96
N LEU A 400 12.12 -7.40 -21.17
CA LEU A 400 10.87 -6.64 -21.17
C LEU A 400 10.11 -6.92 -19.88
N THR A 401 9.60 -5.85 -19.25
CA THR A 401 8.54 -5.90 -18.24
C THR A 401 7.41 -5.00 -18.73
N ALA A 402 6.23 -5.54 -18.96
CA ALA A 402 5.10 -4.77 -19.48
C ALA A 402 3.80 -5.17 -18.78
N SER A 403 2.93 -4.19 -18.57
CA SER A 403 1.59 -4.40 -18.04
C SER A 403 0.59 -3.49 -18.73
N TYR A 404 -0.64 -3.98 -18.81
CA TYR A 404 -1.80 -3.21 -19.23
C TYR A 404 -3.01 -3.64 -18.42
N THR A 405 -3.76 -2.66 -17.90
CA THR A 405 -5.00 -2.89 -17.18
C THR A 405 -6.11 -2.03 -17.77
N PHE A 406 -7.24 -2.66 -18.07
CA PHE A 406 -8.51 -1.98 -18.29
C PHE A 406 -9.40 -2.24 -17.08
N THR A 407 -9.95 -1.17 -16.45
CA THR A 407 -10.82 -1.24 -15.28
C THR A 407 -12.08 -0.39 -15.48
N ASP A 408 -13.25 -1.02 -15.49
CA ASP A 408 -14.54 -0.34 -15.40
C ASP A 408 -15.04 -0.41 -13.96
N ALA A 409 -14.64 0.58 -13.14
CA ALA A 409 -15.02 0.68 -11.74
C ALA A 409 -16.21 1.61 -11.57
N LYS A 410 -17.23 1.15 -10.86
CA LYS A 410 -18.48 1.88 -10.62
C LYS A 410 -18.83 1.87 -9.14
N THR A 411 -19.42 2.96 -8.69
CA THR A 411 -20.03 3.07 -7.36
C THR A 411 -21.51 3.33 -7.51
N ASP A 412 -22.32 2.58 -6.79
CA ASP A 412 -23.77 2.85 -6.71
C ASP A 412 -24.03 3.87 -5.62
N GLU A 413 -24.54 5.02 -6.02
CA GLU A 413 -24.77 6.14 -5.12
C GLU A 413 -26.24 6.22 -4.69
N THR A 414 -26.43 6.10 -3.39
CA THR A 414 -27.70 6.44 -2.76
C THR A 414 -27.82 7.97 -2.61
N GLY A 415 -28.14 8.63 -3.63
CA GLY A 415 -28.37 10.09 -3.66
C GLY A 415 -29.21 10.49 -4.86
N GLY A 416 -29.72 9.49 -5.61
CA GLY A 416 -30.57 9.69 -6.77
C GLY A 416 -29.82 9.94 -8.09
N LYS A 417 -28.48 9.88 -8.10
CA LYS A 417 -27.68 10.00 -9.33
C LYS A 417 -27.46 8.66 -10.07
N GLY A 418 -27.83 7.52 -9.46
CA GLY A 418 -27.57 6.18 -10.00
C GLY A 418 -26.10 5.78 -9.98
N THR A 419 -25.77 4.68 -10.67
CA THR A 419 -24.41 4.14 -10.78
C THR A 419 -23.50 5.07 -11.58
N GLN A 420 -22.37 5.47 -11.00
CA GLN A 420 -21.41 6.40 -11.56
C GLN A 420 -20.02 5.73 -11.69
N GLN A 421 -19.16 6.26 -12.57
CA GLN A 421 -17.74 5.88 -12.60
C GLN A 421 -17.10 6.25 -11.25
N ALA A 422 -16.38 5.32 -10.64
CA ALA A 422 -15.62 5.58 -9.42
C ALA A 422 -14.55 6.65 -9.65
N GLY A 423 -14.41 7.56 -8.69
CA GLY A 423 -13.38 8.59 -8.73
C GLY A 423 -11.97 8.01 -8.60
N LEU A 424 -10.95 8.75 -9.05
CA LEU A 424 -9.52 8.39 -8.97
C LEU A 424 -9.09 7.16 -9.79
N ILE A 425 -10.00 6.36 -10.31
CA ILE A 425 -9.67 5.11 -11.01
C ILE A 425 -9.67 5.37 -12.53
N PRO A 426 -8.49 5.40 -13.20
CA PRO A 426 -8.43 5.51 -14.65
C PRO A 426 -8.88 4.21 -15.31
N LYS A 427 -9.61 4.32 -16.43
CA LYS A 427 -10.07 3.14 -17.18
C LYS A 427 -8.94 2.35 -17.82
N HIS A 428 -7.87 3.02 -18.19
CA HIS A 428 -6.74 2.41 -18.90
C HIS A 428 -5.44 2.79 -18.20
N GLN A 429 -4.63 1.80 -17.89
CA GLN A 429 -3.26 1.98 -17.42
C GLN A 429 -2.34 1.07 -18.21
N ALA A 430 -1.16 1.54 -18.54
CA ALA A 430 -0.14 0.74 -19.22
C ALA A 430 1.25 1.13 -18.76
N SER A 431 2.13 0.16 -18.67
CA SER A 431 3.56 0.39 -18.47
C SER A 431 4.38 -0.58 -19.31
N ALA A 432 5.51 -0.10 -19.79
CA ALA A 432 6.51 -0.94 -20.41
C ALA A 432 7.89 -0.47 -19.98
N TRP A 433 8.73 -1.40 -19.57
CA TRP A 433 10.10 -1.18 -19.16
C TRP A 433 11.01 -2.14 -19.91
N LEU A 434 12.09 -1.63 -20.48
CA LEU A 434 13.14 -2.37 -21.14
C LEU A 434 14.43 -2.23 -20.35
N ASP A 435 15.06 -3.35 -19.99
CA ASP A 435 16.42 -3.42 -19.46
C ASP A 435 17.34 -4.03 -20.52
N TYR A 436 18.44 -3.35 -20.79
CA TYR A 436 19.41 -3.78 -21.77
C TYR A 436 20.81 -3.96 -21.15
N ASP A 437 21.32 -5.19 -21.18
CA ASP A 437 22.71 -5.47 -20.87
C ASP A 437 23.59 -5.10 -22.07
N ALA A 438 24.44 -4.10 -21.91
CA ALA A 438 25.24 -3.54 -22.97
C ALA A 438 26.58 -4.28 -23.24
N ALA A 439 26.82 -5.43 -22.62
CA ALA A 439 28.03 -6.23 -22.83
C ALA A 439 28.22 -6.61 -24.29
N GLN A 440 27.14 -6.91 -25.04
CA GLN A 440 27.19 -7.22 -26.48
C GLN A 440 27.62 -6.02 -27.35
N LEU A 441 27.51 -4.79 -26.86
CA LEU A 441 28.03 -3.57 -27.51
C LEU A 441 29.47 -3.26 -27.12
N GLY A 442 30.14 -4.14 -26.37
CA GLY A 442 31.50 -3.92 -25.83
C GLY A 442 31.53 -3.05 -24.58
N LEU A 443 30.37 -2.70 -24.01
CA LEU A 443 30.21 -1.92 -22.77
C LEU A 443 30.01 -2.86 -21.59
N GLN A 444 31.08 -3.57 -21.19
CA GLN A 444 31.03 -4.53 -20.10
C GLN A 444 30.61 -3.84 -18.78
N GLY A 445 29.68 -4.49 -18.04
CA GLY A 445 29.18 -4.00 -16.75
C GLY A 445 28.15 -2.86 -16.84
N TRP A 446 27.81 -2.37 -18.04
CA TRP A 446 26.76 -1.37 -18.22
C TRP A 446 25.39 -2.00 -18.46
N THR A 447 24.41 -1.51 -17.71
CA THR A 447 22.98 -1.81 -17.92
C THR A 447 22.23 -0.52 -18.13
N PHE A 448 21.37 -0.48 -19.15
CA PHE A 448 20.50 0.67 -19.41
C PHE A 448 19.05 0.25 -19.34
N GLY A 449 18.23 1.08 -18.68
CA GLY A 449 16.79 0.89 -18.58
C GLY A 449 16.03 2.08 -19.14
N SER A 450 14.92 1.84 -19.82
CA SER A 450 13.98 2.90 -20.21
C SER A 450 12.55 2.38 -20.09
N GLY A 451 11.66 3.22 -19.56
CA GLY A 451 10.26 2.89 -19.37
C GLY A 451 9.32 3.98 -19.82
N VAL A 452 8.12 3.56 -20.17
CA VAL A 452 6.98 4.43 -20.46
C VAL A 452 5.82 4.01 -19.57
N ARG A 453 5.20 4.98 -18.89
CA ARG A 453 3.99 4.78 -18.10
C ARG A 453 2.87 5.65 -18.65
N TYR A 454 1.75 5.04 -19.00
CA TYR A 454 0.53 5.70 -19.41
C TYR A 454 -0.54 5.54 -18.31
N ILE A 455 -1.07 6.66 -17.84
CA ILE A 455 -2.20 6.73 -16.91
C ILE A 455 -3.34 7.37 -17.70
N GLY A 456 -4.42 6.64 -17.92
CA GLY A 456 -5.59 7.11 -18.64
C GLY A 456 -6.34 8.19 -17.87
N GLU A 457 -7.36 8.73 -18.50
CA GLU A 457 -8.25 9.68 -17.84
C GLU A 457 -8.98 9.04 -16.67
N SER A 458 -9.19 9.81 -15.59
CA SER A 458 -9.99 9.42 -14.44
C SER A 458 -11.09 10.46 -14.18
N LYS A 459 -12.05 10.09 -13.34
CA LYS A 459 -13.11 11.01 -12.88
C LYS A 459 -12.78 11.55 -11.50
N ASP A 460 -13.20 12.78 -11.24
CA ASP A 460 -13.34 13.30 -9.88
C ASP A 460 -14.39 12.50 -9.12
N ASN A 461 -14.46 12.66 -7.81
CA ASN A 461 -15.54 12.06 -7.03
C ASN A 461 -16.90 12.46 -7.62
N PRO A 462 -17.72 11.50 -8.09
CA PRO A 462 -18.96 11.81 -8.83
C PRO A 462 -20.00 12.55 -8.00
N ARG A 463 -19.83 12.61 -6.69
CA ARG A 463 -20.70 13.40 -5.79
C ARG A 463 -20.30 14.86 -5.77
N SER A 464 -19.02 15.17 -5.95
CA SER A 464 -18.51 16.54 -5.95
C SER A 464 -18.62 17.19 -7.32
N SER A 465 -18.26 16.48 -8.39
CA SER A 465 -18.24 17.02 -9.74
C SER A 465 -18.24 15.94 -10.82
N ASP A 466 -18.50 16.35 -12.08
CA ASP A 466 -18.38 15.49 -13.28
C ASP A 466 -17.04 15.71 -14.00
N ARG A 467 -16.06 16.30 -13.32
CA ARG A 467 -14.77 16.61 -13.92
C ARG A 467 -14.00 15.37 -14.33
N THR A 468 -13.24 15.53 -15.41
CA THR A 468 -12.32 14.51 -15.91
C THR A 468 -10.90 15.01 -15.71
N VAL A 469 -10.06 14.17 -15.10
CA VAL A 469 -8.62 14.37 -15.01
C VAL A 469 -8.00 13.81 -16.29
N PRO A 470 -7.23 14.62 -17.06
CA PRO A 470 -6.63 14.20 -18.32
C PRO A 470 -5.63 13.07 -18.16
N SER A 471 -5.49 12.25 -19.20
CA SER A 471 -4.45 11.23 -19.25
C SER A 471 -3.04 11.82 -19.31
N VAL A 472 -2.06 11.06 -18.82
CA VAL A 472 -0.65 11.42 -18.85
C VAL A 472 0.20 10.24 -19.34
N THR A 473 1.29 10.57 -20.04
CA THR A 473 2.37 9.62 -20.39
C THR A 473 3.67 10.14 -19.81
N LEU A 474 4.37 9.31 -19.05
CA LEU A 474 5.64 9.60 -18.41
C LEU A 474 6.72 8.69 -18.98
N VAL A 475 7.95 9.17 -19.01
CA VAL A 475 9.13 8.41 -19.44
C VAL A 475 10.13 8.38 -18.29
N ASP A 476 10.71 7.21 -18.05
CA ASP A 476 11.69 6.97 -17.00
C ASP A 476 12.96 6.39 -17.61
N LEU A 477 14.12 6.65 -16.99
CA LEU A 477 15.41 6.12 -17.41
C LEU A 477 16.20 5.54 -16.24
N MET A 478 17.05 4.57 -16.56
CA MET A 478 18.03 4.01 -15.63
C MET A 478 19.36 3.78 -16.36
N ALA A 479 20.46 4.03 -15.68
CA ALA A 479 21.80 3.60 -16.10
C ALA A 479 22.51 3.00 -14.89
N GLY A 480 22.92 1.75 -15.01
CA GLY A 480 23.69 1.00 -14.01
C GLY A 480 25.10 0.69 -14.53
N TYR A 481 26.07 0.68 -13.63
CA TYR A 481 27.44 0.28 -13.93
C TYR A 481 28.05 -0.55 -12.79
N GLU A 482 28.51 -1.74 -13.11
CA GLU A 482 29.27 -2.59 -12.22
C GLU A 482 30.75 -2.20 -12.30
N ILE A 483 31.24 -1.42 -11.32
CA ILE A 483 32.63 -0.94 -11.25
C ILE A 483 33.55 -2.12 -11.00
N THR A 484 33.17 -3.01 -10.08
CA THR A 484 33.81 -4.29 -9.75
C THR A 484 32.72 -5.30 -9.38
N GLU A 485 33.07 -6.55 -9.15
CA GLU A 485 32.14 -7.58 -8.64
C GLU A 485 31.46 -7.19 -7.32
N ASN A 486 32.08 -6.28 -6.55
CA ASN A 486 31.59 -5.81 -5.26
C ASN A 486 30.87 -4.46 -5.33
N TRP A 487 31.17 -3.60 -6.31
CA TRP A 487 30.65 -2.24 -6.42
C TRP A 487 29.75 -2.04 -7.62
N GLN A 488 28.56 -1.57 -7.34
CA GLN A 488 27.59 -1.17 -8.36
C GLN A 488 27.14 0.27 -8.12
N VAL A 489 27.06 1.07 -9.18
CA VAL A 489 26.50 2.42 -9.16
C VAL A 489 25.31 2.45 -10.13
N GLN A 490 24.23 3.11 -9.74
CA GLN A 490 23.02 3.21 -10.57
C GLN A 490 22.38 4.60 -10.44
N LEU A 491 22.05 5.18 -11.58
CA LEU A 491 21.24 6.40 -11.71
C LEU A 491 19.84 6.02 -12.15
N ASN A 492 18.81 6.47 -11.42
CA ASN A 492 17.40 6.35 -11.80
C ASN A 492 16.82 7.75 -11.98
N ILE A 493 16.10 7.97 -13.08
CA ILE A 493 15.39 9.21 -13.37
C ILE A 493 13.93 8.87 -13.66
N ASN A 494 13.02 9.28 -12.80
CA ASN A 494 11.58 9.18 -13.03
C ASN A 494 11.04 10.50 -13.55
N ASN A 495 10.01 10.44 -14.42
CA ASN A 495 9.44 11.61 -15.09
C ASN A 495 10.53 12.46 -15.76
N LEU A 496 11.29 11.85 -16.67
CA LEU A 496 12.47 12.42 -17.33
C LEU A 496 12.25 13.85 -17.87
N PHE A 497 11.08 14.09 -18.45
CA PHE A 497 10.74 15.38 -19.07
C PHE A 497 10.13 16.38 -18.09
N ASP A 498 10.10 16.07 -16.80
CA ASP A 498 9.51 16.91 -15.76
C ASP A 498 8.08 17.36 -16.09
N ARG A 499 7.29 16.42 -16.61
CA ARG A 499 5.91 16.70 -17.00
C ARG A 499 5.08 16.98 -15.76
N GLU A 500 4.52 18.16 -15.70
CA GLU A 500 3.54 18.53 -14.70
C GLU A 500 2.16 17.97 -15.08
N PHE A 501 1.45 17.40 -14.11
CA PHE A 501 0.13 16.83 -14.33
C PHE A 501 -0.64 16.68 -13.02
N VAL A 502 -1.96 16.69 -13.12
CA VAL A 502 -2.84 16.29 -12.04
C VAL A 502 -2.99 14.76 -12.09
N SER A 503 -2.61 14.07 -11.02
CA SER A 503 -2.67 12.61 -10.93
C SER A 503 -4.07 12.06 -10.66
N GLY A 504 -4.95 12.87 -10.05
CA GLY A 504 -6.32 12.53 -9.73
C GLY A 504 -7.01 13.64 -8.96
N CYS A 505 -8.33 13.58 -8.88
CA CYS A 505 -9.13 14.43 -8.01
C CYS A 505 -10.16 13.57 -7.27
N ASP A 506 -10.34 13.84 -5.97
CA ASP A 506 -11.39 13.34 -5.10
C ASP A 506 -11.77 14.47 -4.13
N TYR A 507 -12.64 15.38 -4.56
CA TYR A 507 -12.93 16.65 -3.91
C TYR A 507 -11.75 17.63 -3.94
N TRP A 508 -10.53 17.21 -3.62
CA TRP A 508 -9.26 17.89 -3.86
C TRP A 508 -8.59 17.31 -5.10
N CYS A 509 -7.76 18.11 -5.75
CA CYS A 509 -6.89 17.63 -6.83
C CYS A 509 -5.47 17.42 -6.32
N TYR A 510 -4.78 16.45 -6.89
CA TYR A 510 -3.43 16.05 -6.49
C TYR A 510 -2.48 16.16 -7.66
N TYR A 511 -1.39 16.88 -7.51
CA TYR A 511 -0.33 16.83 -8.51
C TYR A 511 0.39 15.51 -8.50
N GLY A 512 0.83 15.09 -9.68
CA GLY A 512 1.75 13.97 -9.80
C GLY A 512 3.16 14.36 -9.38
N GLN A 513 4.01 13.36 -9.21
CA GLN A 513 5.40 13.55 -8.83
C GLN A 513 6.17 14.26 -9.96
N SER A 514 6.89 15.33 -9.61
CA SER A 514 7.88 16.00 -10.46
C SER A 514 9.06 15.07 -10.78
N ARG A 515 9.97 15.49 -11.67
CA ARG A 515 11.15 14.69 -12.00
C ARG A 515 11.95 14.35 -10.74
N SER A 516 12.24 13.06 -10.57
CA SER A 516 13.09 12.55 -9.50
C SER A 516 14.33 11.90 -10.10
N ALA A 517 15.51 12.30 -9.65
CA ALA A 517 16.79 11.72 -10.03
C ALA A 517 17.53 11.23 -8.77
N VAL A 518 17.87 9.92 -8.74
CA VAL A 518 18.56 9.30 -7.61
C VAL A 518 19.77 8.53 -8.09
N LEU A 519 20.93 8.87 -7.57
CA LEU A 519 22.18 8.14 -7.74
C LEU A 519 22.40 7.25 -6.52
N SER A 520 22.58 5.96 -6.74
CA SER A 520 22.89 4.97 -5.70
C SER A 520 24.26 4.31 -5.94
N ALA A 521 24.97 4.02 -4.86
CA ALA A 521 26.19 3.21 -4.86
C ALA A 521 26.02 2.08 -3.84
N ASN A 522 26.20 0.85 -4.28
CA ASN A 522 26.04 -0.35 -3.46
C ASN A 522 27.36 -1.12 -3.41
N TYR A 523 27.75 -1.53 -2.21
CA TYR A 523 28.89 -2.41 -1.97
C TYR A 523 28.42 -3.74 -1.37
N ARG A 524 28.87 -4.84 -1.96
CA ARG A 524 28.66 -6.21 -1.47
C ARG A 524 30.02 -6.86 -1.23
N TRP A 525 30.20 -7.54 -0.08
CA TRP A 525 31.44 -8.26 0.28
C TRP A 525 31.22 -9.76 0.25
#